data_0459da2ba2c3a59a99919e2657d797e2
#
_entry.id   0459da2ba2c3a59a99919e2657d797e2
#
_cell.length_a   1.000
_cell.length_b   1.000
_cell.length_c   1.000
_cell.angle_alpha   90.00
_cell.angle_beta   90.00
_cell.angle_gamma   90.00
#
_symmetry.space_group_name_H-M   'P 1'
#
loop_
_entity.id
_entity.type
_entity.pdbx_description
1 polymer ?
#
loop_
_entity_poly.entity_id
_entity_poly.type
_entity_poly.pdbx_seq_one_letter_code
_entity_poly.pdbx_strand_id
1 'polypeptide(L)'
;ASSTGAGLAWIPRRAGERGALESGALPNLLPGGRPVIEPRARAEVGAAWGVVGLPDKVGRDTSAIIAAANSGGLGGLLVGGVDPADLVGSGDLLDALTRSFVVSLELRESAVTEVADVVLPVAAHQEKAGTFVDWEGRVRTFEAALATNAMSDHRVLDLLADEMGEPLGIRTLAAVRADMRALGPWTGDRAAAPVVEAVEVPTLEAGQAVLATWHHLLDSGRMQDGEPFLAGTAPKARALLSANTAAAIGLAEGDTVQVTAGSGAITVPVTITEMADHVIWLPTNSPGSAVRLTLGVDAGAVVSPTKGGAA
;
A
#
# COMPACT_ATOMS: atom_id res chain seq x y z
N ALA A 1 -21.26 19.30 -6.22
CA ALA A 1 -21.70 20.47 -5.44
C ALA A 1 -22.18 21.53 -6.40
N SER A 2 -23.43 21.96 -6.26
CA SER A 2 -24.07 22.92 -7.17
C SER A 2 -24.06 24.37 -6.65
N SER A 3 -23.46 24.62 -5.50
CA SER A 3 -23.38 25.97 -4.93
C SER A 3 -22.07 26.66 -5.33
N THR A 4 -22.18 27.97 -5.68
CA THR A 4 -21.01 28.78 -6.05
C THR A 4 -20.00 28.81 -4.91
N GLY A 5 -18.75 28.42 -5.20
CA GLY A 5 -17.65 28.39 -4.24
C GLY A 5 -17.51 27.10 -3.43
N ALA A 6 -18.43 26.13 -3.58
CA ALA A 6 -18.23 24.80 -3.00
C ALA A 6 -17.31 23.95 -3.88
N GLY A 7 -16.41 23.20 -3.26
CA GLY A 7 -15.48 22.33 -3.94
C GLY A 7 -15.26 21.02 -3.18
N LEU A 8 -14.69 20.05 -3.87
CA LEU A 8 -14.25 18.81 -3.26
C LEU A 8 -12.71 18.85 -3.16
N ALA A 9 -12.18 18.45 -2.02
CA ALA A 9 -10.77 18.25 -1.81
C ALA A 9 -10.52 16.79 -1.40
N TRP A 10 -9.60 16.14 -2.08
CA TRP A 10 -9.14 14.81 -1.70
C TRP A 10 -7.87 14.93 -0.86
N ILE A 11 -7.94 14.44 0.35
CA ILE A 11 -6.80 14.36 1.26
C ILE A 11 -6.35 12.90 1.28
N PRO A 12 -5.19 12.58 0.67
CA PRO A 12 -4.68 11.22 0.65
C PRO A 12 -4.39 10.70 2.06
N ARG A 13 -4.59 9.42 2.28
CA ARG A 13 -4.24 8.77 3.56
C ARG A 13 -2.73 8.63 3.74
N ARG A 14 -1.99 8.54 2.64
CA ARG A 14 -0.53 8.35 2.61
C ARG A 14 0.12 9.47 1.80
N ALA A 15 1.29 9.93 2.23
CA ALA A 15 1.99 11.05 1.62
C ALA A 15 2.34 10.85 0.13
N GLY A 16 2.56 9.60 -0.30
CA GLY A 16 2.92 9.27 -1.68
C GLY A 16 1.77 9.09 -2.66
N GLU A 17 0.52 9.02 -2.21
CA GLU A 17 -0.62 8.66 -3.08
C GLU A 17 -0.84 9.65 -4.22
N ARG A 18 -0.74 10.95 -3.95
CA ARG A 18 -0.89 11.97 -5.01
C ARG A 18 0.23 11.86 -6.05
N GLY A 19 1.48 11.69 -5.61
CA GLY A 19 2.61 11.48 -6.50
C GLY A 19 2.50 10.22 -7.33
N ALA A 20 1.99 9.14 -6.75
CA ALA A 20 1.73 7.88 -7.46
C ALA A 20 0.71 8.06 -8.59
N LEU A 21 -0.39 8.79 -8.36
CA LEU A 21 -1.35 9.13 -9.42
C LEU A 21 -0.72 9.95 -10.54
N GLU A 22 0.05 10.98 -10.18
CA GLU A 22 0.70 11.86 -11.17
C GLU A 22 1.82 11.15 -11.95
N SER A 23 2.45 10.13 -11.39
CA SER A 23 3.44 9.30 -12.09
C SER A 23 2.83 8.17 -12.92
N GLY A 24 1.52 7.98 -12.86
CA GLY A 24 0.83 6.92 -13.62
C GLY A 24 0.91 5.54 -12.97
N ALA A 25 1.06 5.46 -11.64
CA ALA A 25 1.18 4.19 -10.91
C ALA A 25 -0.15 3.42 -10.76
N LEU A 26 -1.19 3.77 -11.50
CA LEU A 26 -2.44 2.99 -11.58
C LEU A 26 -2.54 2.30 -12.94
N PRO A 27 -3.21 1.13 -13.00
CA PRO A 27 -3.28 0.33 -14.22
C PRO A 27 -3.97 1.02 -15.41
N ASN A 28 -4.78 2.02 -15.16
CA ASN A 28 -5.51 2.80 -16.18
C ASN A 28 -4.86 4.16 -16.52
N LEU A 29 -3.71 4.49 -15.91
CA LEU A 29 -3.05 5.78 -16.08
C LEU A 29 -1.64 5.65 -16.65
N LEU A 30 -1.29 6.65 -17.43
CA LEU A 30 0.07 7.03 -17.82
C LEU A 30 0.46 8.33 -17.07
N PRO A 31 1.74 8.71 -17.03
CA PRO A 31 2.19 9.90 -16.31
C PRO A 31 1.40 11.16 -16.64
N GLY A 32 1.21 12.01 -15.65
CA GLY A 32 0.41 13.23 -15.71
C GLY A 32 -1.09 13.00 -15.69
N GLY A 33 -1.56 11.82 -15.24
CA GLY A 33 -2.97 11.46 -15.19
C GLY A 33 -3.59 11.21 -16.56
N ARG A 34 -2.78 10.88 -17.56
CA ARG A 34 -3.18 10.51 -18.92
C ARG A 34 -3.87 9.14 -18.92
N PRO A 35 -5.08 8.99 -19.49
CA PRO A 35 -5.70 7.67 -19.57
C PRO A 35 -4.96 6.75 -20.56
N VAL A 36 -4.67 5.53 -20.16
CA VAL A 36 -3.97 4.54 -21.02
C VAL A 36 -4.77 4.18 -22.28
N ILE A 37 -6.10 4.21 -22.21
CA ILE A 37 -7.00 3.91 -23.34
C ILE A 37 -7.06 5.05 -24.36
N GLU A 38 -6.61 6.25 -24.03
CA GLU A 38 -6.69 7.42 -24.89
C GLU A 38 -5.53 7.43 -25.91
N PRO A 39 -5.79 7.35 -27.24
CA PRO A 39 -4.73 7.29 -28.24
C PRO A 39 -3.78 8.49 -28.22
N ARG A 40 -4.29 9.70 -27.98
CA ARG A 40 -3.49 10.91 -27.90
C ARG A 40 -2.56 10.85 -26.69
N ALA A 41 -3.04 10.35 -25.54
CA ALA A 41 -2.23 10.21 -24.33
C ALA A 41 -1.03 9.27 -24.57
N ARG A 42 -1.27 8.13 -25.20
CA ARG A 42 -0.20 7.18 -25.58
C ARG A 42 0.77 7.78 -26.60
N ALA A 43 0.28 8.52 -27.58
CA ALA A 43 1.14 9.17 -28.57
C ALA A 43 2.06 10.23 -27.91
N GLU A 44 1.54 11.04 -26.99
CA GLU A 44 2.33 12.04 -26.27
C GLU A 44 3.43 11.37 -25.41
N VAL A 45 3.07 10.32 -24.65
CA VAL A 45 4.03 9.59 -23.80
C VAL A 45 5.04 8.84 -24.67
N GLY A 46 4.59 8.15 -25.72
CA GLY A 46 5.48 7.45 -26.66
C GLY A 46 6.49 8.39 -27.32
N ALA A 47 6.05 9.58 -27.71
CA ALA A 47 6.96 10.60 -28.27
C ALA A 47 7.98 11.11 -27.24
N ALA A 48 7.54 11.34 -25.98
CA ALA A 48 8.44 11.80 -24.93
C ALA A 48 9.48 10.72 -24.53
N TRP A 49 9.10 9.47 -24.53
CA TRP A 49 9.98 8.35 -24.16
C TRP A 49 10.72 7.73 -25.36
N GLY A 50 10.42 8.14 -26.58
CA GLY A 50 11.01 7.55 -27.78
C GLY A 50 10.59 6.11 -28.03
N VAL A 51 9.42 5.69 -27.52
CA VAL A 51 8.92 4.33 -27.64
C VAL A 51 7.68 4.25 -28.52
N VAL A 52 7.51 3.12 -29.20
CA VAL A 52 6.37 2.84 -30.06
C VAL A 52 5.57 1.68 -29.46
N GLY A 53 4.24 1.76 -29.56
CA GLY A 53 3.38 0.64 -29.19
C GLY A 53 3.13 0.49 -27.70
N LEU A 54 2.95 1.61 -26.97
CA LEU A 54 2.46 1.56 -25.60
C LEU A 54 1.12 0.76 -25.52
N PRO A 55 0.93 -0.02 -24.45
CA PRO A 55 -0.31 -0.78 -24.27
C PRO A 55 -1.55 0.11 -24.34
N ASP A 56 -2.59 -0.36 -25.02
CA ASP A 56 -3.85 0.35 -25.22
C ASP A 56 -4.99 -0.14 -24.32
N LYS A 57 -4.67 -1.06 -23.42
CA LYS A 57 -5.59 -1.66 -22.46
C LYS A 57 -5.18 -1.32 -21.04
N VAL A 58 -6.16 -1.27 -20.17
CA VAL A 58 -5.93 -1.14 -18.71
C VAL A 58 -5.08 -2.32 -18.24
N GLY A 59 -4.03 -2.01 -17.49
CA GLY A 59 -3.15 -3.00 -16.88
C GLY A 59 -3.81 -3.76 -15.72
N ARG A 60 -3.05 -4.63 -15.09
CA ARG A 60 -3.48 -5.35 -13.89
C ARG A 60 -3.28 -4.50 -12.65
N ASP A 61 -4.25 -4.50 -11.73
CA ASP A 61 -4.07 -4.03 -10.37
C ASP A 61 -3.31 -5.07 -9.52
N THR A 62 -3.03 -4.75 -8.26
CA THR A 62 -2.28 -5.64 -7.36
C THR A 62 -2.92 -7.03 -7.25
N SER A 63 -4.24 -7.11 -7.07
CA SER A 63 -4.94 -8.39 -6.95
C SER A 63 -4.87 -9.21 -8.23
N ALA A 64 -5.03 -8.56 -9.38
CA ALA A 64 -4.92 -9.23 -10.69
C ALA A 64 -3.48 -9.63 -11.03
N ILE A 65 -2.45 -8.90 -10.56
CA ILE A 65 -1.04 -9.29 -10.67
C ILE A 65 -0.80 -10.57 -9.86
N ILE A 66 -1.23 -10.60 -8.59
CA ILE A 66 -1.09 -11.75 -7.71
C ILE A 66 -1.79 -12.98 -8.29
N ALA A 67 -3.04 -12.83 -8.74
CA ALA A 67 -3.80 -13.91 -9.36
C ALA A 67 -3.13 -14.44 -10.64
N ALA A 68 -2.60 -13.54 -11.48
CA ALA A 68 -1.90 -13.93 -12.70
C ALA A 68 -0.59 -14.66 -12.41
N ALA A 69 0.17 -14.25 -11.40
CA ALA A 69 1.38 -14.93 -10.97
C ALA A 69 1.05 -16.34 -10.43
N ASN A 70 0.06 -16.46 -9.55
CA ASN A 70 -0.39 -17.73 -8.98
C ASN A 70 -0.90 -18.73 -10.03
N SER A 71 -1.49 -18.22 -11.14
CA SER A 71 -1.95 -19.05 -12.24
C SER A 71 -0.89 -19.35 -13.32
N GLY A 72 0.36 -18.87 -13.13
CA GLY A 72 1.42 -19.02 -14.12
C GLY A 72 1.32 -18.08 -15.33
N GLY A 73 0.46 -17.08 -15.26
CA GLY A 73 0.28 -16.05 -16.31
C GLY A 73 1.36 -14.96 -16.29
N LEU A 74 2.24 -14.95 -15.28
CA LEU A 74 3.42 -14.10 -15.19
C LEU A 74 4.63 -14.96 -14.87
N GLY A 75 5.70 -14.83 -15.67
CA GLY A 75 6.97 -15.55 -15.47
C GLY A 75 7.93 -14.86 -14.50
N GLY A 76 7.74 -13.58 -14.21
CA GLY A 76 8.60 -12.82 -13.31
C GLY A 76 7.92 -11.59 -12.73
N LEU A 77 8.44 -11.14 -11.58
CA LEU A 77 7.98 -9.98 -10.84
C LEU A 77 9.18 -9.10 -10.45
N LEU A 78 9.07 -7.81 -10.70
CA LEU A 78 9.97 -6.80 -10.13
C LEU A 78 9.24 -6.14 -8.96
N VAL A 79 9.77 -6.32 -7.75
CA VAL A 79 9.12 -5.89 -6.51
C VAL A 79 10.02 -4.92 -5.76
N GLY A 80 9.52 -3.74 -5.46
CA GLY A 80 10.28 -2.71 -4.73
C GLY A 80 9.53 -2.14 -3.54
N GLY A 81 10.09 -2.26 -2.35
CA GLY A 81 9.57 -1.65 -1.13
C GLY A 81 8.17 -2.12 -0.73
N VAL A 82 7.82 -3.38 -0.97
CA VAL A 82 6.52 -3.97 -0.62
C VAL A 82 6.64 -4.80 0.65
N ASP A 83 5.80 -4.51 1.63
CA ASP A 83 5.60 -5.38 2.78
C ASP A 83 4.32 -6.22 2.57
N PRO A 84 4.42 -7.55 2.47
CA PRO A 84 3.24 -8.41 2.33
C PRO A 84 2.21 -8.24 3.45
N ALA A 85 2.63 -7.89 4.67
CA ALA A 85 1.74 -7.64 5.80
C ALA A 85 0.83 -6.41 5.62
N ASP A 86 1.15 -5.53 4.69
CA ASP A 86 0.31 -4.37 4.34
C ASP A 86 -0.86 -4.72 3.42
N LEU A 87 -0.88 -5.92 2.86
CA LEU A 87 -1.89 -6.36 1.90
C LEU A 87 -2.89 -7.33 2.53
N VAL A 88 -4.16 -7.16 2.19
CA VAL A 88 -5.17 -8.20 2.42
C VAL A 88 -4.87 -9.35 1.45
N GLY A 89 -4.85 -10.60 1.97
CA GLY A 89 -4.44 -11.75 1.15
C GLY A 89 -2.91 -11.90 1.02
N SER A 90 -2.17 -11.53 2.05
CA SER A 90 -0.70 -11.66 2.10
C SER A 90 -0.19 -13.06 1.79
N GLY A 91 -0.95 -14.12 2.13
CA GLY A 91 -0.62 -15.50 1.76
C GLY A 91 -0.59 -15.71 0.25
N ASP A 92 -1.57 -15.19 -0.47
CA ASP A 92 -1.64 -15.29 -1.94
C ASP A 92 -0.47 -14.55 -2.60
N LEU A 93 -0.02 -13.43 -2.01
CA LEU A 93 1.17 -12.72 -2.49
C LEU A 93 2.44 -13.56 -2.26
N LEU A 94 2.63 -14.13 -1.08
CA LEU A 94 3.79 -14.97 -0.79
C LEU A 94 3.83 -16.20 -1.71
N ASP A 95 2.69 -16.83 -1.97
CA ASP A 95 2.57 -17.91 -2.94
C ASP A 95 2.95 -17.45 -4.36
N ALA A 96 2.49 -16.27 -4.78
CA ALA A 96 2.81 -15.68 -6.09
C ALA A 96 4.32 -15.42 -6.23
N LEU A 97 4.96 -14.91 -5.17
CA LEU A 97 6.41 -14.67 -5.15
C LEU A 97 7.19 -15.98 -5.27
N THR A 98 6.79 -17.04 -4.56
CA THR A 98 7.48 -18.35 -4.63
C THR A 98 7.30 -19.08 -5.97
N ARG A 99 6.28 -18.72 -6.76
CA ARG A 99 5.99 -19.32 -8.08
C ARG A 99 6.58 -18.55 -9.26
N SER A 100 7.08 -17.35 -9.03
CA SER A 100 7.59 -16.46 -10.07
C SER A 100 9.11 -16.28 -9.93
N PHE A 101 9.78 -15.88 -11.01
CA PHE A 101 11.12 -15.33 -10.90
C PHE A 101 11.04 -13.92 -10.31
N VAL A 102 11.64 -13.69 -9.14
CA VAL A 102 11.50 -12.45 -8.40
C VAL A 102 12.81 -11.66 -8.34
N VAL A 103 12.76 -10.43 -8.83
CA VAL A 103 13.80 -9.42 -8.62
C VAL A 103 13.29 -8.41 -7.58
N SER A 104 13.97 -8.31 -6.44
CA SER A 104 13.61 -7.42 -5.34
C SER A 104 14.50 -6.19 -5.29
N LEU A 105 13.92 -4.99 -5.25
CA LEU A 105 14.60 -3.75 -4.91
C LEU A 105 14.25 -3.41 -3.46
N GLU A 106 15.19 -3.59 -2.54
CA GLU A 106 14.88 -3.46 -1.11
C GLU A 106 16.03 -2.81 -0.33
N LEU A 107 15.71 -2.20 0.78
CA LEU A 107 16.67 -1.55 1.69
C LEU A 107 17.35 -2.56 2.62
N ARG A 108 16.64 -3.61 2.98
CA ARG A 108 16.97 -4.59 4.02
C ARG A 108 16.33 -5.93 3.72
N GLU A 109 16.76 -6.93 4.45
CA GLU A 109 16.06 -8.22 4.49
C GLU A 109 14.58 -8.05 4.83
N SER A 110 13.73 -8.80 4.11
CA SER A 110 12.27 -8.74 4.22
C SER A 110 11.67 -10.07 3.76
N ALA A 111 10.39 -10.28 4.03
CA ALA A 111 9.68 -11.46 3.54
C ALA A 111 9.71 -11.59 1.99
N VAL A 112 9.92 -10.50 1.27
CA VAL A 112 10.12 -10.53 -0.19
C VAL A 112 11.54 -10.97 -0.53
N THR A 113 12.56 -10.44 0.13
CA THR A 113 13.96 -10.82 -0.15
C THR A 113 14.28 -12.26 0.22
N GLU A 114 13.57 -12.83 1.19
CA GLU A 114 13.72 -14.25 1.58
C GLU A 114 13.37 -15.23 0.45
N VAL A 115 12.46 -14.83 -0.45
CA VAL A 115 11.98 -15.65 -1.56
C VAL A 115 12.43 -15.14 -2.93
N ALA A 116 13.14 -14.02 -2.99
CA ALA A 116 13.60 -13.42 -4.23
C ALA A 116 14.78 -14.20 -4.84
N ASP A 117 14.78 -14.37 -6.16
CA ASP A 117 15.89 -14.96 -6.93
C ASP A 117 17.07 -13.99 -7.03
N VAL A 118 16.76 -12.68 -7.10
CA VAL A 118 17.76 -11.60 -7.17
C VAL A 118 17.35 -10.47 -6.24
N VAL A 119 18.29 -10.02 -5.41
CA VAL A 119 18.10 -8.85 -4.56
C VAL A 119 19.05 -7.75 -5.01
N LEU A 120 18.48 -6.60 -5.35
CA LEU A 120 19.20 -5.37 -5.73
C LEU A 120 19.04 -4.33 -4.61
N PRO A 121 20.04 -4.12 -3.75
CA PRO A 121 19.96 -3.16 -2.67
C PRO A 121 19.85 -1.73 -3.17
N VAL A 122 18.91 -0.95 -2.61
CA VAL A 122 18.69 0.45 -2.97
C VAL A 122 18.93 1.39 -1.79
N ALA A 123 19.21 2.66 -2.08
CA ALA A 123 19.45 3.68 -1.07
C ALA A 123 18.17 3.98 -0.26
N ALA A 124 18.35 4.25 1.03
CA ALA A 124 17.26 4.71 1.90
C ALA A 124 16.78 6.13 1.53
N HIS A 125 15.63 6.55 2.04
CA HIS A 125 15.07 7.88 1.74
C HIS A 125 16.01 9.01 2.15
N GLN A 126 16.74 8.86 3.25
CA GLN A 126 17.71 9.85 3.75
C GLN A 126 18.98 9.91 2.91
N GLU A 127 19.25 8.90 2.12
CA GLU A 127 20.46 8.70 1.31
C GLU A 127 20.26 9.05 -0.16
N LYS A 128 19.05 9.43 -0.57
CA LYS A 128 18.72 9.79 -1.95
C LYS A 128 17.92 11.09 -2.00
N ALA A 129 18.09 11.84 -3.08
CA ALA A 129 17.24 12.97 -3.40
C ALA A 129 15.99 12.50 -4.17
N GLY A 130 14.93 13.27 -4.12
CA GLY A 130 13.68 12.90 -4.76
C GLY A 130 12.70 14.06 -4.89
N THR A 131 11.46 13.70 -5.15
CA THR A 131 10.37 14.65 -5.34
C THR A 131 9.08 14.05 -4.79
N PHE A 132 8.38 14.82 -3.97
CA PHE A 132 7.01 14.52 -3.56
C PHE A 132 6.02 15.43 -4.29
N VAL A 133 4.81 14.96 -4.46
CA VAL A 133 3.66 15.79 -4.86
C VAL A 133 2.72 15.83 -3.67
N ASP A 134 2.48 17.03 -3.12
CA ASP A 134 1.57 17.18 -1.99
C ASP A 134 0.10 17.00 -2.41
N TRP A 135 -0.82 16.98 -1.43
CA TRP A 135 -2.24 16.77 -1.68
C TRP A 135 -2.89 17.86 -2.55
N GLU A 136 -2.31 19.07 -2.57
CA GLU A 136 -2.74 20.15 -3.45
C GLU A 136 -2.19 20.03 -4.88
N GLY A 137 -1.30 19.05 -5.14
CA GLY A 137 -0.65 18.85 -6.44
C GLY A 137 0.63 19.65 -6.65
N ARG A 138 1.20 20.23 -5.59
CA ARG A 138 2.47 20.99 -5.68
C ARG A 138 3.65 20.04 -5.61
N VAL A 139 4.57 20.22 -6.53
CA VAL A 139 5.84 19.49 -6.58
C VAL A 139 6.79 20.03 -5.50
N ARG A 140 7.34 19.14 -4.66
CA ARG A 140 8.31 19.45 -3.62
C ARG A 140 9.52 18.54 -3.75
N THR A 141 10.67 19.14 -3.95
CA THR A 141 11.95 18.43 -4.02
C THR A 141 12.57 18.30 -2.63
N PHE A 142 13.33 17.24 -2.44
CA PHE A 142 14.18 17.03 -1.27
C PHE A 142 15.55 16.53 -1.71
N GLU A 143 16.56 16.80 -0.91
CA GLU A 143 17.95 16.39 -1.15
C GLU A 143 18.35 15.25 -0.21
N ALA A 144 19.41 14.51 -0.56
CA ALA A 144 19.97 13.51 0.32
C ALA A 144 20.55 14.15 1.59
N ALA A 145 20.19 13.62 2.76
CA ALA A 145 20.70 14.06 4.04
C ALA A 145 21.96 13.30 4.47
N LEU A 146 22.13 12.07 3.96
CA LEU A 146 23.25 11.19 4.29
C LEU A 146 23.99 10.79 3.01
N ALA A 147 25.30 10.67 3.09
CA ALA A 147 26.12 10.11 2.02
C ALA A 147 26.07 8.57 2.06
N THR A 148 25.97 7.94 0.90
CA THR A 148 25.97 6.48 0.76
C THR A 148 26.65 6.03 -0.51
N ASN A 149 27.09 4.77 -0.55
CA ASN A 149 27.48 4.08 -1.77
C ASN A 149 26.33 3.30 -2.43
N ALA A 150 25.18 3.21 -1.75
CA ALA A 150 23.99 2.56 -2.30
C ALA A 150 23.39 3.38 -3.47
N MET A 151 22.83 2.70 -4.44
CA MET A 151 22.22 3.33 -5.61
C MET A 151 20.75 3.66 -5.34
N SER A 152 20.30 4.79 -5.88
CA SER A 152 18.86 5.09 -5.90
C SER A 152 18.12 4.18 -6.88
N ASP A 153 16.83 3.95 -6.61
CA ASP A 153 15.98 3.02 -7.39
C ASP A 153 16.03 3.32 -8.90
N HIS A 154 15.94 4.58 -9.31
CA HIS A 154 15.99 4.96 -10.73
C HIS A 154 17.32 4.58 -11.40
N ARG A 155 18.44 4.63 -10.67
CA ARG A 155 19.75 4.20 -11.20
C ARG A 155 19.84 2.71 -11.36
N VAL A 156 19.28 1.95 -10.41
CA VAL A 156 19.21 0.49 -10.50
C VAL A 156 18.36 0.07 -11.71
N LEU A 157 17.20 0.72 -11.88
CA LEU A 157 16.32 0.47 -13.04
C LEU A 157 16.97 0.84 -14.37
N ASP A 158 17.68 1.98 -14.43
CA ASP A 158 18.41 2.41 -15.63
C ASP A 158 19.52 1.41 -16.01
N LEU A 159 20.28 0.92 -15.02
CA LEU A 159 21.32 -0.07 -15.27
C LEU A 159 20.73 -1.43 -15.69
N LEU A 160 19.63 -1.85 -15.06
CA LEU A 160 18.95 -3.08 -15.45
C LEU A 160 18.44 -3.00 -16.90
N ALA A 161 17.86 -1.88 -17.29
CA ALA A 161 17.38 -1.67 -18.64
C ALA A 161 18.54 -1.57 -19.66
N ASP A 162 19.66 -0.96 -19.28
CA ASP A 162 20.87 -0.87 -20.12
C ASP A 162 21.43 -2.28 -20.41
N GLU A 163 21.50 -3.15 -19.38
CA GLU A 163 21.92 -4.56 -19.54
C GLU A 163 20.93 -5.40 -20.40
N MET A 164 19.66 -4.99 -20.43
CA MET A 164 18.64 -5.58 -21.32
C MET A 164 18.69 -5.04 -22.76
N GLY A 165 19.55 -4.06 -23.02
CA GLY A 165 19.68 -3.41 -24.33
C GLY A 165 18.68 -2.30 -24.60
N GLU A 166 17.92 -1.84 -23.58
CA GLU A 166 16.88 -0.82 -23.68
C GLU A 166 17.12 0.32 -22.68
N PRO A 167 18.20 1.13 -22.85
CA PRO A 167 18.58 2.15 -21.87
C PRO A 167 17.47 3.20 -21.69
N LEU A 168 17.11 3.49 -20.44
CA LEU A 168 16.08 4.46 -20.10
C LEU A 168 16.60 5.90 -20.12
N GLY A 169 17.91 6.12 -19.99
CA GLY A 169 18.52 7.46 -19.97
C GLY A 169 18.26 8.25 -18.68
N ILE A 170 17.85 7.59 -17.61
CA ILE A 170 17.46 8.19 -16.32
C ILE A 170 18.53 8.03 -15.23
N ARG A 171 19.79 7.91 -15.62
CA ARG A 171 20.93 7.69 -14.69
C ARG A 171 21.09 8.78 -13.64
N THR A 172 20.60 9.98 -13.89
CA THR A 172 20.64 11.11 -12.95
C THR A 172 19.24 11.64 -12.64
N LEU A 173 19.04 12.15 -11.41
CA LEU A 173 17.78 12.78 -11.03
C LEU A 173 17.44 14.00 -11.91
N ALA A 174 18.45 14.70 -12.42
CA ALA A 174 18.25 15.78 -13.38
C ALA A 174 17.65 15.28 -14.70
N ALA A 175 18.09 14.12 -15.20
CA ALA A 175 17.51 13.46 -16.37
C ALA A 175 16.07 13.03 -16.12
N VAL A 176 15.78 12.36 -15.00
CA VAL A 176 14.39 12.01 -14.59
C VAL A 176 13.49 13.23 -14.57
N ARG A 177 13.94 14.33 -13.95
CA ARG A 177 13.16 15.58 -13.88
C ARG A 177 13.02 16.26 -15.25
N ALA A 178 14.00 16.12 -16.13
CA ALA A 178 13.91 16.63 -17.50
C ALA A 178 12.86 15.86 -18.31
N ASP A 179 12.84 14.54 -18.20
CA ASP A 179 11.88 13.67 -18.84
C ASP A 179 10.44 13.97 -18.37
N MET A 180 10.24 14.09 -17.06
CA MET A 180 8.96 14.51 -16.50
C MET A 180 8.49 15.87 -17.03
N ARG A 181 9.41 16.85 -17.20
CA ARG A 181 9.06 18.17 -17.75
C ARG A 181 8.76 18.11 -19.24
N ALA A 182 9.46 17.28 -20.00
CA ALA A 182 9.25 17.12 -21.43
C ALA A 182 7.84 16.65 -21.76
N LEU A 183 7.27 15.80 -20.89
CA LEU A 183 5.92 15.31 -21.05
C LEU A 183 4.85 16.42 -20.90
N GLY A 184 5.11 17.44 -20.08
CA GLY A 184 4.19 18.56 -19.83
C GLY A 184 2.85 18.16 -19.21
N PRO A 185 1.94 19.14 -19.00
CA PRO A 185 0.63 18.87 -18.41
C PRO A 185 -0.32 18.22 -19.42
N TRP A 186 -1.16 17.30 -18.94
CA TRP A 186 -2.25 16.74 -19.73
C TRP A 186 -3.44 17.71 -19.82
N THR A 187 -3.89 17.98 -21.04
CA THR A 187 -5.02 18.88 -21.34
C THR A 187 -6.24 18.16 -21.88
N GLY A 188 -6.18 16.85 -22.05
CA GLY A 188 -7.31 16.03 -22.49
C GLY A 188 -8.21 15.58 -21.32
N ASP A 189 -9.20 14.76 -21.63
CA ASP A 189 -10.12 14.21 -20.67
C ASP A 189 -9.39 13.33 -19.64
N ARG A 190 -9.80 13.40 -18.40
CA ARG A 190 -9.31 12.53 -17.33
C ARG A 190 -9.93 11.14 -17.46
N ALA A 191 -9.25 10.14 -16.93
CA ALA A 191 -9.84 8.81 -16.79
C ALA A 191 -11.15 8.91 -16.00
N ALA A 192 -12.16 8.16 -16.44
CA ALA A 192 -13.41 8.06 -15.71
C ALA A 192 -13.15 7.60 -14.27
N ALA A 193 -13.89 8.16 -13.32
CA ALA A 193 -13.86 7.65 -11.96
C ALA A 193 -14.28 6.18 -11.97
N PRO A 194 -13.65 5.33 -11.13
CA PRO A 194 -14.10 3.95 -11.00
C PRO A 194 -15.56 3.93 -10.52
N VAL A 195 -16.31 3.00 -11.07
CA VAL A 195 -17.66 2.74 -10.56
C VAL A 195 -17.48 2.09 -9.19
N VAL A 196 -17.87 2.82 -8.16
CA VAL A 196 -17.88 2.30 -6.79
C VAL A 196 -19.28 1.78 -6.51
N GLU A 197 -19.42 0.48 -6.32
CA GLU A 197 -20.66 -0.09 -5.81
C GLU A 197 -20.92 0.43 -4.40
N ALA A 198 -22.18 0.68 -4.10
CA ALA A 198 -22.56 1.06 -2.74
C ALA A 198 -22.16 -0.08 -1.79
N VAL A 199 -21.39 0.25 -0.76
CA VAL A 199 -21.09 -0.73 0.29
C VAL A 199 -22.39 -1.02 1.04
N GLU A 200 -22.88 -2.24 0.92
CA GLU A 200 -24.00 -2.69 1.74
C GLU A 200 -23.57 -2.76 3.20
N VAL A 201 -24.40 -2.22 4.09
CA VAL A 201 -24.17 -2.35 5.51
C VAL A 201 -24.34 -3.85 5.87
N PRO A 202 -23.33 -4.52 6.40
CA PRO A 202 -23.44 -5.93 6.67
C PRO A 202 -24.52 -6.22 7.72
N THR A 203 -25.31 -7.26 7.49
CA THR A 203 -26.22 -7.81 8.50
C THR A 203 -25.39 -8.62 9.48
N LEU A 204 -25.45 -8.28 10.76
CA LEU A 204 -24.71 -8.96 11.80
C LEU A 204 -25.57 -10.02 12.47
N GLU A 205 -24.98 -11.17 12.71
CA GLU A 205 -25.53 -12.19 13.59
C GLU A 205 -25.20 -11.88 15.07
N ALA A 206 -25.87 -12.55 15.98
CA ALA A 206 -25.58 -12.37 17.40
C ALA A 206 -24.12 -12.72 17.72
N GLY A 207 -23.43 -11.80 18.39
CA GLY A 207 -22.01 -11.96 18.74
C GLY A 207 -21.03 -11.51 17.64
N GLN A 208 -21.51 -11.06 16.47
CA GLN A 208 -20.66 -10.47 15.45
C GLN A 208 -20.50 -8.96 15.63
N ALA A 209 -19.40 -8.43 15.08
CA ALA A 209 -19.13 -7.00 15.04
C ALA A 209 -18.47 -6.61 13.72
N VAL A 210 -18.59 -5.34 13.34
CA VAL A 210 -17.83 -4.76 12.23
C VAL A 210 -16.45 -4.38 12.73
N LEU A 211 -15.41 -4.79 12.01
CA LEU A 211 -14.04 -4.42 12.30
C LEU A 211 -13.78 -2.96 11.90
N ALA A 212 -13.35 -2.16 12.84
CA ALA A 212 -12.64 -0.90 12.59
C ALA A 212 -11.15 -1.11 12.86
N THR A 213 -10.28 -0.57 12.01
CA THR A 213 -8.84 -0.74 12.19
C THR A 213 -8.09 0.48 11.65
N TRP A 214 -7.00 0.83 12.32
CA TRP A 214 -6.03 1.82 11.89
C TRP A 214 -4.69 1.54 12.58
N HIS A 215 -3.60 2.02 12.03
CA HIS A 215 -2.29 1.86 12.64
C HIS A 215 -2.11 2.78 13.86
N HIS A 216 -1.33 2.32 14.84
CA HIS A 216 -0.77 3.20 15.87
C HIS A 216 0.35 4.08 15.27
N LEU A 217 0.67 5.20 15.92
CA LEU A 217 1.81 6.04 15.52
C LEU A 217 3.15 5.28 15.63
N LEU A 218 3.24 4.39 16.63
CA LEU A 218 4.34 3.45 16.81
C LEU A 218 3.76 2.05 16.68
N ASP A 219 4.11 1.35 15.63
CA ASP A 219 3.62 0.01 15.30
C ASP A 219 4.73 -0.89 14.74
N SER A 220 4.40 -2.00 14.11
CA SER A 220 5.36 -2.88 13.46
C SER A 220 5.68 -2.48 12.02
N GLY A 221 5.43 -1.22 11.64
CA GLY A 221 5.69 -0.71 10.30
C GLY A 221 7.17 -0.64 9.94
N ARG A 222 7.48 -0.80 8.66
CA ARG A 222 8.86 -0.87 8.12
C ARG A 222 9.74 0.35 8.44
N MET A 223 9.13 1.52 8.67
CA MET A 223 9.87 2.74 9.03
C MET A 223 10.45 2.70 10.45
N GLN A 224 10.04 1.75 11.28
CA GLN A 224 10.48 1.58 12.67
C GLN A 224 11.33 0.32 12.90
N ASP A 225 11.57 -0.45 11.85
CA ASP A 225 12.37 -1.66 11.95
C ASP A 225 13.79 -1.37 12.46
N GLY A 226 14.28 -2.22 13.35
CA GLY A 226 15.63 -2.14 13.89
C GLY A 226 15.83 -1.07 14.96
N GLU A 227 14.76 -0.37 15.41
CA GLU A 227 14.83 0.61 16.50
C GLU A 227 14.09 0.08 17.76
N PRO A 228 14.77 -0.71 18.61
CA PRO A 228 14.14 -1.35 19.76
C PRO A 228 13.75 -0.38 20.87
N PHE A 229 14.42 0.76 20.99
CA PHE A 229 14.15 1.73 22.06
C PHE A 229 12.84 2.47 21.81
N LEU A 230 12.62 2.95 20.58
CA LEU A 230 11.37 3.57 20.19
C LEU A 230 10.23 2.55 20.18
N ALA A 231 10.46 1.34 19.64
CA ALA A 231 9.49 0.24 19.66
C ALA A 231 9.05 -0.13 21.09
N GLY A 232 9.97 -0.03 22.07
CA GLY A 232 9.68 -0.27 23.50
C GLY A 232 8.68 0.73 24.09
N THR A 233 8.44 1.87 23.45
CA THR A 233 7.44 2.88 23.87
C THR A 233 6.10 2.74 23.13
N ALA A 234 5.96 1.77 22.24
CA ALA A 234 4.74 1.57 21.46
C ALA A 234 3.55 1.17 22.37
N PRO A 235 2.33 1.66 22.10
CA PRO A 235 1.15 1.22 22.81
C PRO A 235 0.95 -0.28 22.64
N LYS A 236 0.58 -0.99 23.71
CA LYS A 236 0.21 -2.40 23.60
C LYS A 236 -1.09 -2.54 22.81
N ALA A 237 -1.16 -3.57 21.98
CA ALA A 237 -2.38 -3.89 21.23
C ALA A 237 -3.54 -4.17 22.19
N ARG A 238 -4.70 -3.58 21.91
CA ARG A 238 -5.95 -3.73 22.66
C ARG A 238 -7.11 -3.71 21.67
N ALA A 239 -8.20 -4.40 22.02
CA ALA A 239 -9.47 -4.25 21.35
C ALA A 239 -10.27 -3.14 22.03
N LEU A 240 -10.80 -2.19 21.24
CA LEU A 240 -11.72 -1.17 21.75
C LEU A 240 -13.15 -1.56 21.40
N LEU A 241 -14.05 -1.47 22.39
CA LEU A 241 -15.46 -1.82 22.30
C LEU A 241 -16.31 -0.78 23.03
N SER A 242 -17.55 -0.60 22.56
CA SER A 242 -18.56 0.11 23.38
C SER A 242 -18.99 -0.76 24.55
N ALA A 243 -19.53 -0.15 25.60
CA ALA A 243 -20.07 -0.85 26.76
C ALA A 243 -21.20 -1.84 26.37
N ASN A 244 -22.07 -1.44 25.43
CA ASN A 244 -23.15 -2.30 24.96
C ASN A 244 -22.62 -3.48 24.17
N THR A 245 -21.65 -3.30 23.29
CA THR A 245 -21.04 -4.38 22.52
C THR A 245 -20.29 -5.34 23.43
N ALA A 246 -19.52 -4.85 24.40
CA ALA A 246 -18.83 -5.67 25.38
C ALA A 246 -19.81 -6.51 26.20
N ALA A 247 -20.90 -5.90 26.69
CA ALA A 247 -21.94 -6.61 27.47
C ALA A 247 -22.63 -7.70 26.64
N ALA A 248 -22.94 -7.43 25.36
CA ALA A 248 -23.60 -8.38 24.47
C ALA A 248 -22.78 -9.69 24.25
N ILE A 249 -21.44 -9.62 24.35
CA ILE A 249 -20.54 -10.77 24.22
C ILE A 249 -19.93 -11.21 25.56
N GLY A 250 -20.42 -10.66 26.68
CA GLY A 250 -20.02 -11.05 28.04
C GLY A 250 -18.60 -10.66 28.43
N LEU A 251 -18.09 -9.53 27.91
CA LEU A 251 -16.78 -8.97 28.20
C LEU A 251 -16.86 -7.79 29.18
N ALA A 252 -15.86 -7.68 30.05
CA ALA A 252 -15.62 -6.55 30.93
C ALA A 252 -14.30 -5.85 30.59
N GLU A 253 -14.08 -4.65 31.16
CA GLU A 253 -12.81 -3.93 31.04
C GLU A 253 -11.64 -4.82 31.50
N GLY A 254 -10.63 -4.92 30.65
CA GLY A 254 -9.42 -5.71 30.92
C GLY A 254 -9.55 -7.21 30.64
N ASP A 255 -10.74 -7.74 30.33
CA ASP A 255 -10.89 -9.11 29.85
C ASP A 255 -10.09 -9.32 28.55
N THR A 256 -9.79 -10.58 28.25
CA THR A 256 -9.19 -10.96 26.97
C THR A 256 -10.29 -11.27 25.95
N VAL A 257 -10.21 -10.70 24.75
CA VAL A 257 -11.06 -11.05 23.61
C VAL A 257 -10.25 -11.79 22.56
N GLN A 258 -10.82 -12.85 22.00
CA GLN A 258 -10.36 -13.47 20.76
C GLN A 258 -11.26 -13.00 19.62
N VAL A 259 -10.68 -12.38 18.62
CA VAL A 259 -11.36 -11.91 17.40
C VAL A 259 -10.98 -12.83 16.27
N THR A 260 -11.96 -13.44 15.62
CA THR A 260 -11.74 -14.37 14.50
C THR A 260 -12.34 -13.81 13.20
N ALA A 261 -11.62 -14.05 12.09
CA ALA A 261 -12.11 -13.87 10.73
C ALA A 261 -11.42 -14.90 9.83
N GLY A 262 -12.16 -15.49 8.90
CA GLY A 262 -11.62 -16.58 8.08
C GLY A 262 -11.02 -17.69 8.94
N SER A 263 -9.76 -18.02 8.74
CA SER A 263 -9.02 -19.03 9.53
C SER A 263 -8.13 -18.44 10.62
N GLY A 264 -8.07 -17.09 10.73
CA GLY A 264 -7.18 -16.39 11.64
C GLY A 264 -7.85 -15.93 12.94
N ALA A 265 -7.03 -15.72 13.96
CA ALA A 265 -7.48 -15.23 15.27
C ALA A 265 -6.46 -14.26 15.88
N ILE A 266 -6.95 -13.17 16.45
CA ILE A 266 -6.18 -12.20 17.23
C ILE A 266 -6.72 -12.20 18.66
N THR A 267 -5.84 -12.34 19.63
CA THR A 267 -6.20 -12.36 21.05
C THR A 267 -5.52 -11.21 21.78
N VAL A 268 -6.31 -10.28 22.31
CA VAL A 268 -5.82 -9.04 22.95
C VAL A 268 -6.71 -8.64 24.13
N PRO A 269 -6.20 -7.83 25.08
CA PRO A 269 -7.01 -7.24 26.13
C PRO A 269 -8.07 -6.28 25.59
N VAL A 270 -9.20 -6.21 26.27
CA VAL A 270 -10.31 -5.27 25.97
C VAL A 270 -10.11 -3.95 26.70
N THR A 271 -10.46 -2.87 26.03
CA THR A 271 -10.72 -1.57 26.63
C THR A 271 -12.11 -1.09 26.21
N ILE A 272 -12.93 -0.76 27.19
CA ILE A 272 -14.27 -0.22 26.96
C ILE A 272 -14.19 1.28 26.82
N THR A 273 -14.70 1.81 25.71
CA THR A 273 -14.67 3.24 25.40
C THR A 273 -15.97 3.69 24.73
N GLU A 274 -16.18 5.00 24.65
CA GLU A 274 -17.30 5.57 23.90
C GLU A 274 -17.03 5.43 22.40
N MET A 275 -17.81 4.56 21.75
CA MET A 275 -17.76 4.32 20.31
C MET A 275 -19.08 3.68 19.82
N ALA A 276 -19.23 3.52 18.52
CA ALA A 276 -20.40 2.90 17.92
C ALA A 276 -20.62 1.46 18.42
N ASP A 277 -21.86 1.08 18.66
CA ASP A 277 -22.22 -0.30 18.99
C ASP A 277 -22.00 -1.23 17.79
N HIS A 278 -21.81 -2.51 18.08
CA HIS A 278 -21.53 -3.54 17.08
C HIS A 278 -20.24 -3.30 16.26
N VAL A 279 -19.31 -2.49 16.80
CA VAL A 279 -17.98 -2.25 16.22
C VAL A 279 -16.92 -2.72 17.19
N ILE A 280 -15.89 -3.37 16.68
CA ILE A 280 -14.65 -3.64 17.38
C ILE A 280 -13.49 -2.99 16.67
N TRP A 281 -12.66 -2.24 17.38
CA TRP A 281 -11.46 -1.66 16.84
C TRP A 281 -10.23 -2.46 17.26
N LEU A 282 -9.34 -2.75 16.29
CA LEU A 282 -8.03 -3.36 16.51
C LEU A 282 -6.95 -2.52 15.82
N PRO A 283 -5.72 -2.41 16.38
CA PRO A 283 -4.62 -1.81 15.64
C PRO A 283 -4.22 -2.70 14.46
N THR A 284 -4.00 -2.08 13.30
CA THR A 284 -3.80 -2.79 12.03
C THR A 284 -2.53 -3.65 12.03
N ASN A 285 -1.42 -3.11 12.57
CA ASN A 285 -0.11 -3.76 12.50
C ASN A 285 0.73 -3.43 13.74
N SER A 286 0.30 -3.92 14.90
CA SER A 286 1.05 -3.79 16.16
C SER A 286 1.47 -5.17 16.68
N PRO A 287 2.50 -5.27 17.51
CA PRO A 287 2.83 -6.54 18.16
C PRO A 287 1.61 -7.15 18.84
N GLY A 288 1.24 -8.37 18.44
CA GLY A 288 0.04 -9.09 18.90
C GLY A 288 -1.26 -8.73 18.14
N SER A 289 -1.22 -7.81 17.17
CA SER A 289 -2.37 -7.48 16.32
C SER A 289 -1.91 -7.10 14.92
N ALA A 290 -1.78 -8.06 14.04
CA ALA A 290 -1.51 -7.88 12.62
C ALA A 290 -2.77 -8.27 11.82
N VAL A 291 -3.73 -7.35 11.73
CA VAL A 291 -5.08 -7.61 11.21
C VAL A 291 -5.04 -8.23 9.80
N ARG A 292 -4.35 -7.60 8.86
CA ARG A 292 -4.32 -8.06 7.47
C ARG A 292 -3.60 -9.39 7.32
N LEU A 293 -2.47 -9.55 8.01
CA LEU A 293 -1.68 -10.77 7.97
C LEU A 293 -2.37 -11.93 8.69
N THR A 294 -2.93 -11.67 9.88
CA THR A 294 -3.48 -12.73 10.74
C THR A 294 -4.94 -13.06 10.41
N LEU A 295 -5.77 -12.03 10.21
CA LEU A 295 -7.20 -12.23 9.94
C LEU A 295 -7.53 -12.27 8.43
N GLY A 296 -6.62 -11.79 7.57
CA GLY A 296 -6.85 -11.73 6.13
C GLY A 296 -7.93 -10.73 5.71
N VAL A 297 -8.29 -9.77 6.56
CA VAL A 297 -9.37 -8.80 6.33
C VAL A 297 -8.92 -7.37 6.59
N ASP A 298 -9.77 -6.39 6.23
CA ASP A 298 -9.53 -4.97 6.49
C ASP A 298 -10.76 -4.34 7.16
N ALA A 299 -10.71 -3.03 7.41
CA ALA A 299 -11.83 -2.25 7.96
C ALA A 299 -13.14 -2.51 7.19
N GLY A 300 -14.23 -2.64 7.93
CA GLY A 300 -15.56 -2.94 7.40
C GLY A 300 -15.91 -4.43 7.34
N ALA A 301 -14.94 -5.33 7.54
CA ALA A 301 -15.21 -6.77 7.59
C ALA A 301 -16.03 -7.17 8.81
N VAL A 302 -16.85 -8.20 8.66
CA VAL A 302 -17.55 -8.83 9.79
C VAL A 302 -16.60 -9.80 10.48
N VAL A 303 -16.47 -9.67 11.78
CA VAL A 303 -15.62 -10.51 12.63
C VAL A 303 -16.42 -11.07 13.80
N SER A 304 -15.93 -12.15 14.39
CA SER A 304 -16.57 -12.82 15.52
C SER A 304 -15.70 -12.69 16.78
N PRO A 305 -15.96 -11.68 17.63
CA PRO A 305 -15.31 -11.55 18.92
C PRO A 305 -15.94 -12.52 19.93
N THR A 306 -15.10 -13.23 20.67
CA THR A 306 -15.50 -14.13 21.76
C THR A 306 -14.64 -13.91 23.00
N LYS A 307 -15.13 -14.23 24.17
CA LYS A 307 -14.31 -14.16 25.39
C LYS A 307 -13.14 -15.13 25.25
N GLY A 308 -11.93 -14.61 25.28
CA GLY A 308 -10.72 -15.42 25.28
C GLY A 308 -10.62 -16.26 26.56
N GLY A 309 -10.14 -17.50 26.46
CA GLY A 309 -9.76 -18.24 27.62
C GLY A 309 -8.63 -17.56 28.40
N ALA A 310 -8.58 -17.70 29.71
CA ALA A 310 -7.40 -17.27 30.46
C ALA A 310 -6.16 -18.01 29.92
N ALA A 311 -5.15 -17.24 29.54
CA ALA A 311 -3.87 -17.79 29.11
C ALA A 311 -3.11 -18.38 30.29
#